data_88ab3dc28fc6d24f9779911317b75b20
#
_entry.id   88ab3dc28fc6d24f9779911317b75b20
#
_cell.length_a   1.000
_cell.length_b   1.000
_cell.length_c   1.000
_cell.angle_alpha   90.00
_cell.angle_beta   90.00
_cell.angle_gamma   90.00
#
_symmetry.space_group_name_H-M   'P 1'
#
loop_
_entity.id
_entity.type
_entity.pdbx_description
1 polymer ?
#
loop_
_entity_poly.entity_id
_entity_poly.type
_entity_poly.pdbx_seq_one_letter_code
_entity_poly.pdbx_strand_id
1 'polypeptide(L)'
;MQITKLHVKNLRSIRDSGEFPLKPLFSMVGENNTGKSNLLRAIDVLLSAGSGKLSREDFNDTSMPIVIKGVFGNLSPSEKKRWRPYLVGDTLSLEKHITLALDDRTGKAKLEAEFHGYQAEPTPWHLSLQKIQNKSGDRPKWADIAKENKLPDYFLEDGKSNKTVYSKAVGRYLLDNDVEFDQPDLSTTQALGLQSNVIASLPHVYFLPAITDYSDEIDKRSSSSTFRRLMAALSERILEKDPRFVDVQKALTTIRGLLNPTTTEDAPPRIESLVTIETRITDLLRKVMPSVTGVSLAVEVDEVKDLFSAGVSLSVNDGVDTNVLAKGHGLQRCVVFTLLQTLILNERNQLIAVGTEAPPPVDPILLLIEEPELYIHP
;
A
#
# COMPACT_ATOMS: atom_id res chain seq x y z
N MET A 1 -15.23 -2.34 3.49
CA MET A 1 -15.09 -0.94 2.97
C MET A 1 -15.38 -0.90 1.47
N GLN A 2 -16.11 0.08 0.97
CA GLN A 2 -16.45 0.25 -0.44
C GLN A 2 -16.42 1.73 -0.80
N ILE A 3 -15.82 2.08 -1.96
CA ILE A 3 -15.91 3.46 -2.47
C ILE A 3 -17.32 3.71 -3.01
N THR A 4 -17.99 4.74 -2.50
CA THR A 4 -19.39 5.06 -2.81
C THR A 4 -19.54 6.34 -3.62
N LYS A 5 -18.55 7.25 -3.54
CA LYS A 5 -18.52 8.49 -4.30
C LYS A 5 -17.09 8.84 -4.68
N LEU A 6 -16.93 9.51 -5.81
CA LEU A 6 -15.67 10.02 -6.32
C LEU A 6 -15.83 11.47 -6.77
N HIS A 7 -14.79 12.27 -6.56
CA HIS A 7 -14.64 13.62 -7.08
C HIS A 7 -13.20 13.83 -7.50
N VAL A 8 -12.97 14.28 -8.71
CA VAL A 8 -11.64 14.44 -9.31
C VAL A 8 -11.47 15.87 -9.82
N LYS A 9 -10.38 16.51 -9.45
CA LYS A 9 -10.02 17.86 -9.93
C LYS A 9 -8.61 17.87 -10.50
N ASN A 10 -8.44 18.63 -11.56
CA ASN A 10 -7.15 18.98 -12.17
C ASN A 10 -6.32 17.79 -12.69
N LEU A 11 -6.98 16.67 -13.08
CA LEU A 11 -6.29 15.49 -13.61
C LEU A 11 -6.48 15.37 -15.12
N ARG A 12 -5.43 15.55 -15.91
CA ARG A 12 -5.41 15.45 -17.37
C ARG A 12 -6.50 16.32 -18.02
N SER A 13 -7.49 15.70 -18.71
CA SER A 13 -8.64 16.40 -19.32
C SER A 13 -9.70 16.82 -18.31
N ILE A 14 -9.65 16.33 -17.07
CA ILE A 14 -10.63 16.61 -16.03
C ILE A 14 -10.24 17.88 -15.28
N ARG A 15 -10.97 18.96 -15.45
CA ARG A 15 -10.85 20.17 -14.63
C ARG A 15 -11.53 19.97 -13.28
N ASP A 16 -12.80 19.59 -13.33
CA ASP A 16 -13.61 19.26 -12.15
C ASP A 16 -14.73 18.30 -12.60
N SER A 17 -14.76 17.09 -12.05
CA SER A 17 -15.78 16.09 -12.38
C SER A 17 -17.10 16.32 -11.65
N GLY A 18 -17.13 17.19 -10.64
CA GLY A 18 -18.17 17.14 -9.62
C GLY A 18 -18.11 15.84 -8.81
N GLU A 19 -18.90 15.76 -7.75
CA GLU A 19 -19.06 14.53 -6.97
C GLU A 19 -20.10 13.63 -7.64
N PHE A 20 -19.76 12.37 -7.92
CA PHE A 20 -20.69 11.40 -8.51
C PHE A 20 -20.68 10.07 -7.75
N PRO A 21 -21.80 9.34 -7.69
CA PRO A 21 -21.92 8.10 -6.97
C PRO A 21 -21.27 6.95 -7.72
N LEU A 22 -20.66 6.03 -6.96
CA LEU A 22 -20.16 4.75 -7.43
C LEU A 22 -20.97 3.61 -6.77
N LYS A 23 -21.26 2.57 -7.56
CA LYS A 23 -21.94 1.35 -7.11
C LYS A 23 -20.96 0.17 -7.12
N PRO A 24 -21.29 -0.96 -6.46
CA PRO A 24 -20.43 -2.16 -6.48
C PRO A 24 -20.09 -2.65 -7.89
N LEU A 25 -21.04 -2.55 -8.80
CA LEU A 25 -20.85 -2.71 -10.24
C LEU A 25 -21.19 -1.39 -10.90
N PHE A 26 -20.19 -0.75 -11.49
CA PHE A 26 -20.34 0.57 -12.12
C PHE A 26 -19.71 0.56 -13.51
N SER A 27 -20.45 1.00 -14.51
CA SER A 27 -19.97 1.10 -15.89
C SER A 27 -20.04 2.56 -16.35
N MET A 28 -18.94 3.03 -16.93
CA MET A 28 -18.84 4.35 -17.56
C MET A 28 -18.95 4.21 -19.07
N VAL A 29 -20.00 4.78 -19.65
CA VAL A 29 -20.26 4.77 -21.10
C VAL A 29 -20.21 6.20 -21.62
N GLY A 30 -19.67 6.40 -22.79
CA GLY A 30 -19.57 7.71 -23.44
C GLY A 30 -18.59 7.68 -24.61
N GLU A 31 -18.53 8.76 -25.36
CA GLU A 31 -17.64 8.94 -26.52
C GLU A 31 -16.14 8.81 -26.11
N ASN A 32 -15.28 8.53 -27.08
CA ASN A 32 -13.83 8.51 -26.86
C ASN A 32 -13.36 9.91 -26.45
N ASN A 33 -12.30 9.97 -25.65
CA ASN A 33 -11.74 11.21 -25.09
C ASN A 33 -12.61 11.98 -24.07
N THR A 34 -13.72 11.42 -23.58
CA THR A 34 -14.55 12.07 -22.55
C THR A 34 -14.00 11.97 -21.14
N GLY A 35 -12.84 11.34 -20.94
CA GLY A 35 -12.18 11.24 -19.63
C GLY A 35 -12.51 9.99 -18.83
N LYS A 36 -13.18 8.98 -19.40
CA LYS A 36 -13.52 7.70 -18.72
C LYS A 36 -12.28 7.04 -18.12
N SER A 37 -11.24 6.85 -18.92
CA SER A 37 -9.95 6.28 -18.47
C SER A 37 -9.27 7.13 -17.39
N ASN A 38 -9.42 8.46 -17.46
CA ASN A 38 -8.87 9.35 -16.45
C ASN A 38 -9.59 9.21 -15.11
N LEU A 39 -10.90 8.91 -15.09
CA LEU A 39 -11.64 8.61 -13.86
C LEU A 39 -11.21 7.27 -13.24
N LEU A 40 -11.03 6.21 -14.05
CA LEU A 40 -10.47 4.94 -13.56
C LEU A 40 -9.06 5.13 -13.01
N ARG A 41 -8.23 5.89 -13.73
CA ARG A 41 -6.89 6.25 -13.27
C ARG A 41 -6.90 7.02 -11.96
N ALA A 42 -7.86 7.94 -11.78
CA ALA A 42 -8.01 8.68 -10.53
C ALA A 42 -8.26 7.75 -9.34
N ILE A 43 -9.09 6.70 -9.50
CA ILE A 43 -9.33 5.72 -8.46
C ILE A 43 -8.04 4.94 -8.13
N ASP A 44 -7.29 4.50 -9.15
CA ASP A 44 -6.00 3.82 -8.97
C ASP A 44 -4.99 4.70 -8.22
N VAL A 45 -4.91 5.99 -8.59
CA VAL A 45 -4.05 6.97 -7.92
C VAL A 45 -4.50 7.22 -6.49
N LEU A 46 -5.79 7.38 -6.21
CA LEU A 46 -6.33 7.57 -4.85
C LEU A 46 -5.91 6.43 -3.92
N LEU A 47 -5.97 5.20 -4.41
CA LEU A 47 -5.75 3.99 -3.62
C LEU A 47 -4.28 3.49 -3.65
N SER A 48 -3.40 4.14 -4.42
CA SER A 48 -1.98 3.80 -4.49
C SER A 48 -1.13 4.53 -3.45
N ALA A 49 0.10 4.05 -3.25
CA ALA A 49 1.10 4.77 -2.46
C ALA A 49 1.66 5.99 -3.25
N GLY A 50 2.00 7.06 -2.53
CA GLY A 50 2.61 8.26 -3.09
C GLY A 50 1.77 8.90 -4.21
N SER A 51 2.42 9.48 -5.22
CA SER A 51 1.75 10.08 -6.39
C SER A 51 1.30 9.07 -7.45
N GLY A 52 1.49 7.77 -7.21
CA GLY A 52 1.27 6.74 -8.23
C GLY A 52 2.25 6.87 -9.40
N LYS A 53 1.79 6.54 -10.61
CA LYS A 53 2.57 6.69 -11.85
C LYS A 53 2.31 8.03 -12.55
N LEU A 54 1.98 9.08 -11.79
CA LEU A 54 1.71 10.41 -12.35
C LEU A 54 3.01 11.15 -12.66
N SER A 55 2.94 12.04 -13.65
CA SER A 55 3.99 12.94 -14.08
C SER A 55 3.47 14.38 -14.14
N ARG A 56 4.34 15.34 -14.46
CA ARG A 56 3.95 16.73 -14.68
C ARG A 56 2.86 16.87 -15.77
N GLU A 57 2.87 15.99 -16.77
CA GLU A 57 1.93 16.03 -17.92
C GLU A 57 0.51 15.61 -17.52
N ASP A 58 0.35 15.00 -16.35
CA ASP A 58 -0.96 14.58 -15.84
C ASP A 58 -1.75 15.72 -15.17
N PHE A 59 -1.15 16.90 -14.99
CA PHE A 59 -1.84 18.09 -14.48
C PHE A 59 -2.56 18.80 -15.61
N ASN A 60 -3.86 19.12 -15.40
CA ASN A 60 -4.58 20.03 -16.30
C ASN A 60 -4.02 21.45 -16.21
N ASP A 61 -3.73 21.91 -14.99
CA ASP A 61 -3.06 23.15 -14.64
C ASP A 61 -1.96 22.87 -13.60
N THR A 62 -0.71 23.12 -13.96
CA THR A 62 0.45 22.85 -13.10
C THR A 62 0.59 23.81 -11.91
N SER A 63 -0.18 24.88 -11.88
CA SER A 63 -0.23 25.82 -10.75
C SER A 63 -1.17 25.38 -9.62
N MET A 64 -1.98 24.36 -9.87
CA MET A 64 -2.97 23.83 -8.94
C MET A 64 -2.69 22.38 -8.60
N PRO A 65 -3.02 21.89 -7.40
CA PRO A 65 -2.89 20.48 -7.06
C PRO A 65 -3.90 19.62 -7.85
N ILE A 66 -3.53 18.38 -8.14
CA ILE A 66 -4.51 17.34 -8.46
C ILE A 66 -5.18 16.96 -7.14
N VAL A 67 -6.51 16.97 -7.10
CA VAL A 67 -7.28 16.58 -5.92
C VAL A 67 -8.21 15.43 -6.29
N ILE A 68 -8.07 14.31 -5.60
CA ILE A 68 -8.92 13.13 -5.78
C ILE A 68 -9.57 12.81 -4.45
N LYS A 69 -10.89 12.99 -4.36
CA LYS A 69 -11.69 12.69 -3.18
C LYS A 69 -12.47 11.41 -3.37
N GLY A 70 -12.34 10.50 -2.42
CA GLY A 70 -13.14 9.28 -2.33
C GLY A 70 -13.95 9.26 -1.03
N VAL A 71 -15.22 8.88 -1.14
CA VAL A 71 -16.06 8.59 0.03
C VAL A 71 -16.27 7.09 0.12
N PHE A 72 -15.94 6.52 1.26
CA PHE A 72 -16.01 5.11 1.53
C PHE A 72 -17.15 4.82 2.52
N GLY A 73 -18.01 3.89 2.14
CA GLY A 73 -19.12 3.40 2.95
C GLY A 73 -19.05 1.88 3.13
N ASN A 74 -20.13 1.31 3.66
CA ASN A 74 -20.24 -0.13 3.93
C ASN A 74 -19.06 -0.67 4.76
N LEU A 75 -18.65 0.12 5.78
CA LEU A 75 -17.57 -0.21 6.67
C LEU A 75 -17.97 -1.34 7.60
N SER A 76 -17.11 -2.36 7.73
CA SER A 76 -17.27 -3.40 8.74
C SER A 76 -17.12 -2.82 10.16
N PRO A 77 -17.59 -3.52 11.22
CA PRO A 77 -17.40 -3.05 12.59
C PRO A 77 -15.94 -2.80 12.97
N SER A 78 -15.03 -3.63 12.48
CA SER A 78 -13.58 -3.46 12.69
C SER A 78 -13.02 -2.24 11.98
N GLU A 79 -13.46 -1.97 10.75
CA GLU A 79 -13.10 -0.77 10.01
C GLU A 79 -13.66 0.48 10.65
N LYS A 80 -14.95 0.47 11.09
CA LYS A 80 -15.55 1.59 11.83
C LYS A 80 -14.77 1.89 13.11
N LYS A 81 -14.34 0.85 13.85
CA LYS A 81 -13.53 1.01 15.05
C LYS A 81 -12.17 1.64 14.74
N ARG A 82 -11.49 1.16 13.69
CA ARG A 82 -10.18 1.67 13.25
C ARG A 82 -10.25 3.12 12.80
N TRP A 83 -11.27 3.48 12.00
CA TRP A 83 -11.41 4.80 11.38
C TRP A 83 -12.25 5.77 12.20
N ARG A 84 -12.69 5.38 13.40
CA ARG A 84 -13.63 6.15 14.23
C ARG A 84 -13.32 7.67 14.30
N PRO A 85 -12.08 8.14 14.52
CA PRO A 85 -11.76 9.56 14.56
C PRO A 85 -11.95 10.30 13.23
N TYR A 86 -12.05 9.57 12.14
CA TYR A 86 -12.09 10.12 10.77
C TYR A 86 -13.45 9.94 10.09
N LEU A 87 -14.42 9.38 10.79
CA LEU A 87 -15.74 9.12 10.22
C LEU A 87 -16.62 10.37 10.30
N VAL A 88 -17.34 10.62 9.20
CA VAL A 88 -18.47 11.54 9.15
C VAL A 88 -19.74 10.69 9.05
N GLY A 89 -20.45 10.53 10.18
CA GLY A 89 -21.49 9.52 10.30
C GLY A 89 -20.90 8.11 10.12
N ASP A 90 -21.42 7.35 9.16
CA ASP A 90 -20.98 5.99 8.84
C ASP A 90 -20.02 5.93 7.65
N THR A 91 -19.47 7.05 7.21
CA THR A 91 -18.62 7.12 6.02
C THR A 91 -17.24 7.71 6.33
N LEU A 92 -16.23 7.22 5.61
CA LEU A 92 -14.88 7.78 5.61
C LEU A 92 -14.70 8.60 4.34
N SER A 93 -14.34 9.88 4.47
CA SER A 93 -14.01 10.74 3.35
C SER A 93 -12.51 11.03 3.33
N LEU A 94 -11.83 10.64 2.26
CA LEU A 94 -10.41 10.87 2.05
C LEU A 94 -10.20 11.67 0.77
N GLU A 95 -9.31 12.64 0.84
CA GLU A 95 -8.83 13.39 -0.30
C GLU A 95 -7.33 13.18 -0.47
N LYS A 96 -6.89 12.92 -1.68
CA LYS A 96 -5.47 12.87 -2.01
C LYS A 96 -5.11 14.11 -2.81
N HIS A 97 -4.22 14.91 -2.27
CA HIS A 97 -3.70 16.10 -2.90
C HIS A 97 -2.31 15.79 -3.45
N ILE A 98 -2.10 16.05 -4.74
CA ILE A 98 -0.81 15.84 -5.39
C ILE A 98 -0.36 17.19 -5.95
N THR A 99 0.80 17.64 -5.46
CA THR A 99 1.38 18.93 -5.81
C THR A 99 2.67 18.76 -6.60
N LEU A 100 2.95 19.70 -7.48
CA LEU A 100 4.22 19.81 -8.18
C LEU A 100 5.14 20.71 -7.36
N ALA A 101 6.07 20.11 -6.63
CA ALA A 101 7.09 20.83 -5.86
C ALA A 101 8.40 20.89 -6.65
N LEU A 102 9.24 21.89 -6.37
CA LEU A 102 10.62 21.92 -6.84
C LEU A 102 11.51 21.37 -5.73
N ASP A 103 12.38 20.42 -6.08
CA ASP A 103 13.38 19.93 -5.14
C ASP A 103 14.42 21.03 -4.90
N ASP A 104 14.54 21.50 -3.67
CA ASP A 104 15.41 22.62 -3.28
C ASP A 104 16.90 22.38 -3.59
N ARG A 105 17.34 21.11 -3.68
CA ARG A 105 18.74 20.76 -3.94
C ARG A 105 19.06 20.58 -5.42
N THR A 106 18.11 20.04 -6.17
CA THR A 106 18.36 19.65 -7.59
C THR A 106 17.65 20.56 -8.57
N GLY A 107 16.71 21.39 -8.13
CA GLY A 107 15.84 22.21 -8.98
C GLY A 107 14.91 21.39 -9.88
N LYS A 108 14.87 20.06 -9.71
CA LYS A 108 13.98 19.18 -10.48
C LYS A 108 12.58 19.18 -9.91
N ALA A 109 11.60 19.10 -10.81
CA ALA A 109 10.20 18.94 -10.41
C ALA A 109 10.01 17.57 -9.74
N LYS A 110 9.39 17.56 -8.55
CA LYS A 110 9.03 16.40 -7.76
C LYS A 110 7.54 16.45 -7.47
N LEU A 111 6.88 15.30 -7.54
CA LEU A 111 5.48 15.18 -7.12
C LEU A 111 5.45 14.80 -5.64
N GLU A 112 4.68 15.56 -4.88
CA GLU A 112 4.39 15.29 -3.48
C GLU A 112 2.91 14.95 -3.34
N ALA A 113 2.61 13.88 -2.58
CA ALA A 113 1.25 13.40 -2.38
C ALA A 113 0.93 13.32 -0.90
N GLU A 114 -0.19 13.91 -0.50
CA GLU A 114 -0.67 13.92 0.87
C GLU A 114 -2.13 13.50 0.93
N PHE A 115 -2.50 12.77 1.99
CA PHE A 115 -3.89 12.48 2.29
C PHE A 115 -4.47 13.53 3.23
N HIS A 116 -5.65 14.01 2.89
CA HIS A 116 -6.47 14.91 3.69
C HIS A 116 -7.79 14.22 4.01
N GLY A 117 -8.44 14.65 5.09
CA GLY A 117 -9.73 14.12 5.50
C GLY A 117 -10.27 14.82 6.72
N TYR A 118 -11.44 14.40 7.15
CA TYR A 118 -12.05 14.91 8.36
C TYR A 118 -11.44 14.21 9.58
N GLN A 119 -11.23 14.93 10.65
CA GLN A 119 -10.74 14.38 11.91
C GLN A 119 -11.55 14.97 13.06
N ALA A 120 -12.06 14.08 13.91
CA ALA A 120 -12.72 14.43 15.15
C ALA A 120 -11.74 14.25 16.33
N GLU A 121 -11.77 15.19 17.26
CA GLU A 121 -11.02 15.07 18.51
C GLU A 121 -11.84 14.29 19.54
N PRO A 122 -11.20 13.46 20.39
CA PRO A 122 -11.89 12.83 21.51
C PRO A 122 -12.56 13.86 22.39
N THR A 123 -13.83 13.62 22.78
CA THR A 123 -14.56 14.52 23.66
C THR A 123 -13.89 14.68 25.02
N PRO A 124 -13.35 13.62 25.67
CA PRO A 124 -12.55 13.77 26.87
C PRO A 124 -11.24 14.52 26.58
N TRP A 125 -11.08 15.69 27.16
CA TRP A 125 -9.95 16.60 26.91
C TRP A 125 -8.57 15.95 27.11
N HIS A 126 -8.44 15.04 28.07
CA HIS A 126 -7.21 14.34 28.42
C HIS A 126 -6.83 13.26 27.39
N LEU A 127 -7.70 12.92 26.43
CA LEU A 127 -7.41 12.03 25.32
C LEU A 127 -7.12 12.78 24.01
N SER A 128 -7.26 14.09 23.98
CA SER A 128 -6.91 14.94 22.84
C SER A 128 -5.63 15.74 23.12
N LEU A 129 -4.60 15.50 22.31
CA LEU A 129 -3.33 16.23 22.44
C LEU A 129 -3.51 17.74 22.24
N GLN A 130 -4.40 18.12 21.35
CA GLN A 130 -4.70 19.53 21.06
C GLN A 130 -5.42 20.20 22.26
N LYS A 131 -6.44 19.55 22.82
CA LYS A 131 -7.15 20.07 24.00
C LYS A 131 -6.24 20.14 25.23
N ILE A 132 -5.32 19.17 25.39
CA ILE A 132 -4.30 19.19 26.44
C ILE A 132 -3.39 20.41 26.28
N GLN A 133 -2.86 20.65 25.07
CA GLN A 133 -1.99 21.79 24.80
C GLN A 133 -2.73 23.12 25.02
N ASN A 134 -3.97 23.22 24.55
CA ASN A 134 -4.79 24.41 24.76
C ASN A 134 -5.05 24.69 26.25
N LYS A 135 -5.19 23.66 27.09
CA LYS A 135 -5.46 23.80 28.52
C LYS A 135 -4.19 24.00 29.37
N SER A 136 -3.09 23.36 28.99
CA SER A 136 -1.87 23.24 29.80
C SER A 136 -0.68 24.02 29.23
N GLY A 137 -0.85 24.69 28.07
CA GLY A 137 0.21 25.42 27.36
C GLY A 137 1.25 24.52 26.71
N ASP A 138 2.41 25.10 26.37
CA ASP A 138 3.44 24.41 25.55
C ASP A 138 4.18 23.26 26.26
N ARG A 139 4.04 23.16 27.57
CA ARG A 139 4.72 22.12 28.38
C ARG A 139 3.76 21.39 29.31
N PRO A 140 2.84 20.57 28.76
CA PRO A 140 1.94 19.77 29.57
C PRO A 140 2.68 18.77 30.46
N LYS A 141 2.21 18.60 31.69
CA LYS A 141 2.70 17.57 32.60
C LYS A 141 2.00 16.24 32.30
N TRP A 142 2.43 15.55 31.25
CA TRP A 142 1.79 14.34 30.72
C TRP A 142 1.55 13.25 31.75
N ALA A 143 2.53 13.01 32.65
CA ALA A 143 2.42 12.00 33.70
C ALA A 143 1.34 12.37 34.74
N ASP A 144 1.24 13.66 35.12
CA ASP A 144 0.24 14.11 36.08
C ASP A 144 -1.16 13.99 35.48
N ILE A 145 -1.32 14.38 34.21
CA ILE A 145 -2.60 14.24 33.47
C ILE A 145 -3.04 12.77 33.43
N ALA A 146 -2.12 11.83 33.17
CA ALA A 146 -2.44 10.41 33.15
C ALA A 146 -2.92 9.91 34.51
N LYS A 147 -2.22 10.30 35.58
CA LYS A 147 -2.56 9.91 36.97
C LYS A 147 -3.88 10.51 37.44
N GLU A 148 -4.09 11.80 37.23
CA GLU A 148 -5.30 12.53 37.63
C GLU A 148 -6.57 11.95 36.97
N ASN A 149 -6.44 11.52 35.69
CA ASN A 149 -7.55 10.92 34.95
C ASN A 149 -7.60 9.39 35.06
N LYS A 150 -6.81 8.78 35.92
CA LYS A 150 -6.78 7.32 36.18
C LYS A 150 -6.61 6.51 34.90
N LEU A 151 -5.74 6.99 34.00
CA LEU A 151 -5.45 6.30 32.77
C LEU A 151 -4.58 5.05 33.02
N PRO A 152 -4.63 4.03 32.16
CA PRO A 152 -3.86 2.80 32.31
C PRO A 152 -2.35 3.05 32.41
N ASP A 153 -1.62 2.13 33.04
CA ASP A 153 -0.17 2.26 33.30
C ASP A 153 0.67 2.43 32.03
N TYR A 154 0.21 1.96 30.89
CA TYR A 154 0.92 2.14 29.62
C TYR A 154 0.96 3.60 29.11
N PHE A 155 0.29 4.55 29.79
CA PHE A 155 0.48 5.98 29.59
C PHE A 155 1.76 6.51 30.23
N LEU A 156 2.42 5.66 31.03
CA LEU A 156 3.65 5.99 31.76
C LEU A 156 4.74 4.99 31.36
N GLU A 157 5.95 5.49 31.22
CA GLU A 157 7.17 4.69 31.02
C GLU A 157 8.09 5.01 32.23
N ASP A 158 8.32 4.02 33.08
CA ASP A 158 9.02 4.18 34.36
C ASP A 158 8.44 5.32 35.26
N GLY A 159 7.12 5.43 35.29
CA GLY A 159 6.41 6.47 36.05
C GLY A 159 6.47 7.88 35.47
N LYS A 160 7.07 8.05 34.27
CA LYS A 160 7.18 9.30 33.51
C LYS A 160 6.39 9.21 32.21
N SER A 161 6.06 10.35 31.65
CA SER A 161 5.44 10.42 30.32
C SER A 161 5.92 11.66 29.58
N ASN A 162 5.96 11.54 28.25
CA ASN A 162 6.23 12.64 27.34
C ASN A 162 5.19 12.62 26.21
N LYS A 163 5.21 13.63 25.33
CA LYS A 163 4.25 13.74 24.24
C LYS A 163 4.19 12.48 23.37
N THR A 164 5.33 11.85 23.08
CA THR A 164 5.41 10.66 22.23
C THR A 164 4.81 9.43 22.89
N VAL A 165 5.16 9.17 24.15
CA VAL A 165 4.62 8.05 24.96
C VAL A 165 3.12 8.23 25.13
N TYR A 166 2.69 9.43 25.52
CA TYR A 166 1.28 9.75 25.70
C TYR A 166 0.46 9.60 24.43
N SER A 167 0.97 10.09 23.29
CA SER A 167 0.30 9.98 21.99
C SER A 167 0.09 8.52 21.56
N LYS A 168 1.13 7.69 21.71
CA LYS A 168 1.01 6.24 21.43
C LYS A 168 -0.01 5.56 22.35
N ALA A 169 0.01 5.93 23.64
CA ALA A 169 -0.93 5.40 24.61
C ALA A 169 -2.37 5.81 24.33
N VAL A 170 -2.62 7.07 23.93
CA VAL A 170 -3.93 7.54 23.47
C VAL A 170 -4.38 6.70 22.26
N GLY A 171 -3.54 6.51 21.24
CA GLY A 171 -3.88 5.70 20.08
C GLY A 171 -4.34 4.29 20.46
N ARG A 172 -3.64 3.63 21.38
CA ARG A 172 -4.02 2.33 21.93
C ARG A 172 -5.34 2.39 22.71
N TYR A 173 -5.49 3.39 23.58
CA TYR A 173 -6.68 3.55 24.40
C TYR A 173 -7.94 3.74 23.56
N LEU A 174 -7.88 4.54 22.50
CA LEU A 174 -8.99 4.77 21.57
C LEU A 174 -9.39 3.52 20.79
N LEU A 175 -8.45 2.59 20.56
CA LEU A 175 -8.74 1.30 19.93
C LEU A 175 -9.40 0.32 20.90
N ASP A 176 -9.01 0.34 22.18
CA ASP A 176 -9.47 -0.63 23.18
C ASP A 176 -10.77 -0.22 23.88
N ASN A 177 -11.09 1.09 23.87
CA ASN A 177 -12.23 1.64 24.61
C ASN A 177 -13.22 2.37 23.69
N ASP A 178 -14.47 2.40 24.12
CA ASP A 178 -15.54 3.13 23.46
C ASP A 178 -15.54 4.60 23.91
N VAL A 179 -14.80 5.44 23.20
CA VAL A 179 -14.64 6.87 23.51
C VAL A 179 -15.55 7.69 22.59
N GLU A 180 -16.21 8.71 23.14
CA GLU A 180 -16.97 9.68 22.36
C GLU A 180 -16.04 10.68 21.68
N PHE A 181 -16.43 11.12 20.47
CA PHE A 181 -15.71 12.12 19.69
C PHE A 181 -16.59 13.34 19.45
N ASP A 182 -15.97 14.50 19.35
CA ASP A 182 -16.61 15.72 18.91
C ASP A 182 -17.10 15.61 17.47
N GLN A 183 -17.83 16.61 16.99
CA GLN A 183 -18.13 16.72 15.56
C GLN A 183 -16.82 16.83 14.78
N PRO A 184 -16.62 16.02 13.73
CA PRO A 184 -15.41 16.10 12.93
C PRO A 184 -15.28 17.48 12.29
N ASP A 185 -14.07 18.03 12.31
CA ASP A 185 -13.78 19.25 11.56
C ASP A 185 -13.93 18.96 10.07
N LEU A 186 -14.79 19.72 9.43
CA LEU A 186 -15.05 19.63 7.99
C LEU A 186 -13.95 20.29 7.15
N SER A 187 -12.91 20.84 7.79
CA SER A 187 -11.75 21.38 7.11
C SER A 187 -10.93 20.26 6.49
N THR A 188 -10.92 20.20 5.16
CA THR A 188 -10.10 19.26 4.37
C THR A 188 -8.64 19.71 4.26
N THR A 189 -8.23 20.73 5.02
CA THR A 189 -6.90 21.35 4.90
C THR A 189 -5.81 20.69 5.74
N GLN A 190 -6.17 19.76 6.64
CA GLN A 190 -5.19 19.05 7.46
C GLN A 190 -4.78 17.74 6.82
N ALA A 191 -3.47 17.59 6.56
CA ALA A 191 -2.90 16.33 6.14
C ALA A 191 -3.07 15.27 7.24
N LEU A 192 -3.66 14.13 6.90
CA LEU A 192 -3.70 12.96 7.79
C LEU A 192 -2.30 12.35 7.83
N GLY A 193 -1.53 12.66 8.86
CA GLY A 193 -0.09 12.35 8.99
C GLY A 193 0.34 10.87 8.99
N LEU A 194 -0.47 9.94 8.46
CA LEU A 194 -0.24 8.50 8.53
C LEU A 194 -0.47 7.82 7.17
N GLN A 195 0.22 8.28 6.13
CA GLN A 195 0.08 7.73 4.78
C GLN A 195 0.20 6.19 4.72
N SER A 196 1.18 5.61 5.41
CA SER A 196 1.38 4.14 5.41
C SER A 196 0.20 3.37 6.03
N ASN A 197 -0.35 3.87 7.13
CA ASN A 197 -1.49 3.21 7.80
C ASN A 197 -2.80 3.41 7.04
N VAL A 198 -2.97 4.56 6.38
CA VAL A 198 -4.12 4.83 5.50
C VAL A 198 -4.10 3.85 4.34
N ILE A 199 -2.99 3.77 3.61
CA ILE A 199 -2.87 2.94 2.40
C ILE A 199 -3.07 1.46 2.74
N ALA A 200 -2.48 0.95 3.81
CA ALA A 200 -2.62 -0.45 4.23
C ALA A 200 -4.07 -0.85 4.59
N SER A 201 -4.96 0.12 4.75
CA SER A 201 -6.37 -0.12 5.12
C SER A 201 -7.35 0.14 3.97
N LEU A 202 -6.86 0.65 2.83
CA LEU A 202 -7.67 0.92 1.66
C LEU A 202 -7.85 -0.34 0.80
N PRO A 203 -8.88 -0.40 -0.05
CA PRO A 203 -9.07 -1.52 -0.98
C PRO A 203 -7.87 -1.73 -1.89
N HIS A 204 -7.50 -2.99 -2.12
CA HIS A 204 -6.52 -3.34 -3.13
C HIS A 204 -7.08 -3.13 -4.54
N VAL A 205 -6.37 -2.37 -5.36
CA VAL A 205 -6.77 -2.07 -6.74
C VAL A 205 -6.05 -2.96 -7.73
N TYR A 206 -6.82 -3.57 -8.62
CA TYR A 206 -6.32 -4.21 -9.82
C TYR A 206 -6.83 -3.43 -11.03
N PHE A 207 -5.93 -2.74 -11.72
CA PHE A 207 -6.25 -1.93 -12.90
C PHE A 207 -5.85 -2.68 -14.17
N LEU A 208 -6.82 -2.92 -15.06
CA LEU A 208 -6.67 -3.56 -16.36
C LEU A 208 -6.89 -2.50 -17.46
N PRO A 209 -5.84 -1.93 -18.03
CA PRO A 209 -5.95 -0.91 -19.07
C PRO A 209 -6.42 -1.51 -20.40
N ALA A 210 -6.97 -0.65 -21.28
CA ALA A 210 -7.50 -1.02 -22.59
C ALA A 210 -6.44 -1.50 -23.58
N ILE A 211 -5.36 -0.74 -23.63
CA ILE A 211 -4.24 -0.96 -24.55
C ILE A 211 -2.99 -1.06 -23.69
N THR A 212 -2.52 -2.25 -23.47
CA THR A 212 -1.16 -2.48 -23.05
C THR A 212 -0.57 -3.54 -23.95
N ASP A 213 0.67 -3.37 -24.24
CA ASP A 213 1.48 -4.52 -24.56
C ASP A 213 1.38 -5.41 -23.31
N TYR A 214 0.44 -6.39 -23.32
CA TYR A 214 0.26 -7.32 -22.19
C TYR A 214 1.57 -8.08 -21.90
N SER A 215 2.53 -8.00 -22.83
CA SER A 215 3.90 -8.40 -22.59
C SER A 215 4.50 -7.66 -21.39
N ASP A 216 4.27 -6.35 -21.24
CA ASP A 216 4.75 -5.57 -20.09
C ASP A 216 3.95 -5.87 -18.81
N GLU A 217 2.64 -6.15 -18.92
CA GLU A 217 1.79 -6.52 -17.77
C GLU A 217 2.04 -7.95 -17.27
N ILE A 218 2.52 -8.83 -18.13
CA ILE A 218 2.92 -10.20 -17.83
C ILE A 218 4.45 -10.28 -17.67
N ASP A 219 5.21 -9.24 -18.06
CA ASP A 219 6.66 -9.25 -17.93
C ASP A 219 7.09 -9.39 -16.47
N LYS A 220 7.86 -10.43 -16.23
CA LYS A 220 8.43 -10.80 -14.94
C LYS A 220 9.33 -9.71 -14.33
N ARG A 221 9.83 -8.78 -15.15
CA ARG A 221 10.80 -7.75 -14.75
C ARG A 221 10.14 -6.48 -14.24
N SER A 222 8.88 -6.22 -14.60
CA SER A 222 8.16 -5.04 -14.12
C SER A 222 7.54 -5.31 -12.76
N SER A 223 8.03 -4.64 -11.72
CA SER A 223 7.46 -4.70 -10.36
C SER A 223 6.02 -4.21 -10.29
N SER A 224 5.54 -3.55 -11.33
CA SER A 224 4.20 -2.97 -11.43
C SER A 224 3.22 -3.81 -12.24
N SER A 225 3.64 -4.96 -12.80
CA SER A 225 2.72 -5.78 -13.61
C SER A 225 1.61 -6.39 -12.76
N THR A 226 0.39 -6.37 -13.27
CA THR A 226 -0.79 -6.95 -12.61
C THR A 226 -0.61 -8.44 -12.39
N PHE A 227 -0.01 -9.15 -13.35
CA PHE A 227 0.31 -10.57 -13.26
C PHE A 227 1.26 -10.85 -12.09
N ARG A 228 2.36 -10.09 -11.96
CA ARG A 228 3.32 -10.27 -10.87
C ARG A 228 2.66 -10.05 -9.51
N ARG A 229 1.83 -9.01 -9.37
CA ARG A 229 1.08 -8.73 -8.13
C ARG A 229 0.11 -9.87 -7.80
N LEU A 230 -0.58 -10.43 -8.79
CA LEU A 230 -1.45 -11.59 -8.62
C LEU A 230 -0.67 -12.83 -8.22
N MET A 231 0.46 -13.11 -8.89
CA MET A 231 1.30 -14.25 -8.56
C MET A 231 1.93 -14.11 -7.18
N ALA A 232 2.34 -12.92 -6.78
CA ALA A 232 2.82 -12.66 -5.43
C ALA A 232 1.73 -12.93 -4.37
N ALA A 233 0.51 -12.42 -4.57
CA ALA A 233 -0.61 -12.66 -3.67
C ALA A 233 -1.03 -14.13 -3.60
N LEU A 234 -1.03 -14.85 -4.74
CA LEU A 234 -1.31 -16.27 -4.78
C LEU A 234 -0.20 -17.10 -4.10
N SER A 235 1.07 -16.75 -4.34
CA SER A 235 2.20 -17.46 -3.76
C SER A 235 2.25 -17.29 -2.24
N GLU A 236 2.06 -16.09 -1.73
CA GLU A 236 2.01 -15.81 -0.30
C GLU A 236 0.95 -16.66 0.40
N ARG A 237 -0.23 -16.78 -0.18
CA ARG A 237 -1.36 -17.50 0.43
C ARG A 237 -1.34 -19.01 0.25
N ILE A 238 -0.79 -19.52 -0.87
CA ILE A 238 -0.73 -20.94 -1.15
C ILE A 238 0.51 -21.57 -0.53
N LEU A 239 1.64 -20.88 -0.61
CA LEU A 239 2.93 -21.38 -0.14
C LEU A 239 3.07 -21.35 1.36
N GLU A 240 2.57 -20.29 2.05
CA GLU A 240 2.63 -20.21 3.51
C GLU A 240 1.89 -21.36 4.22
N LYS A 241 0.93 -21.98 3.53
CA LYS A 241 0.17 -23.14 4.05
C LYS A 241 0.84 -24.48 3.83
N ASP A 242 1.83 -24.57 2.95
CA ASP A 242 2.57 -25.81 2.72
C ASP A 242 3.70 -25.94 3.77
N PRO A 243 3.70 -26.98 4.62
CA PRO A 243 4.73 -27.15 5.66
C PRO A 243 6.16 -27.24 5.07
N ARG A 244 6.31 -27.65 3.82
CA ARG A 244 7.60 -27.66 3.12
C ARG A 244 8.16 -26.26 2.83
N PHE A 245 7.32 -25.24 2.87
CA PHE A 245 7.72 -23.85 2.67
C PHE A 245 8.72 -23.37 3.74
N VAL A 246 8.56 -23.83 4.97
CA VAL A 246 9.50 -23.56 6.07
C VAL A 246 10.90 -24.06 5.73
N ASP A 247 11.01 -25.24 5.09
CA ASP A 247 12.31 -25.80 4.71
C ASP A 247 12.97 -25.00 3.58
N VAL A 248 12.17 -24.50 2.63
CA VAL A 248 12.67 -23.57 1.60
C VAL A 248 13.16 -22.26 2.20
N GLN A 249 12.43 -21.67 3.16
CA GLN A 249 12.87 -20.46 3.86
C GLN A 249 14.20 -20.69 4.63
N LYS A 250 14.33 -21.82 5.31
CA LYS A 250 15.60 -22.19 5.99
C LYS A 250 16.75 -22.32 4.99
N ALA A 251 16.52 -22.98 3.86
CA ALA A 251 17.53 -23.15 2.81
C ALA A 251 18.00 -21.79 2.27
N LEU A 252 17.08 -20.85 2.00
CA LEU A 252 17.43 -19.50 1.55
C LEU A 252 18.17 -18.70 2.61
N THR A 253 17.80 -18.83 3.88
CA THR A 253 18.51 -18.21 4.99
C THR A 253 19.95 -18.73 5.07
N THR A 254 20.14 -20.03 4.88
CA THR A 254 21.47 -20.65 4.80
C THR A 254 22.27 -20.11 3.62
N ILE A 255 21.68 -20.02 2.43
CA ILE A 255 22.34 -19.45 1.25
C ILE A 255 22.75 -17.98 1.49
N ARG A 256 21.86 -17.17 2.10
CA ARG A 256 22.18 -15.78 2.47
C ARG A 256 23.38 -15.71 3.41
N GLY A 257 23.42 -16.58 4.42
CA GLY A 257 24.53 -16.64 5.37
C GLY A 257 25.86 -17.07 4.72
N LEU A 258 25.83 -17.98 3.76
CA LEU A 258 27.01 -18.40 2.99
C LEU A 258 27.57 -17.28 2.11
N LEU A 259 26.71 -16.42 1.55
CA LEU A 259 27.09 -15.38 0.61
C LEU A 259 27.42 -14.04 1.29
N ASN A 260 26.76 -13.71 2.39
CA ASN A 260 26.87 -12.39 3.03
C ASN A 260 27.50 -12.46 4.42
N PRO A 261 28.16 -11.39 4.88
CA PRO A 261 28.60 -11.28 6.26
C PRO A 261 27.38 -11.30 7.20
N THR A 262 27.36 -12.19 8.17
CA THR A 262 26.31 -12.27 9.20
C THR A 262 26.89 -12.10 10.57
N THR A 263 26.15 -11.43 11.46
CA THR A 263 26.53 -11.20 12.86
C THR A 263 25.89 -12.17 13.83
N THR A 264 25.11 -13.16 13.35
CA THR A 264 24.43 -14.16 14.18
C THR A 264 25.37 -15.35 14.45
N GLU A 265 25.46 -15.78 15.71
CA GLU A 265 26.32 -16.88 16.16
C GLU A 265 26.00 -18.23 15.47
N ASP A 266 24.77 -18.44 15.02
CA ASP A 266 24.32 -19.68 14.38
C ASP A 266 24.46 -19.68 12.84
N ALA A 267 25.05 -18.64 12.25
CA ALA A 267 25.17 -18.56 10.80
C ALA A 267 26.29 -19.49 10.27
N PRO A 268 26.07 -20.17 9.13
CA PRO A 268 27.12 -20.97 8.52
C PRO A 268 28.31 -20.09 8.13
N PRO A 269 29.54 -20.64 8.17
CA PRO A 269 30.72 -19.88 7.77
C PRO A 269 30.61 -19.45 6.29
N ARG A 270 30.93 -18.21 6.02
CA ARG A 270 30.86 -17.62 4.70
C ARG A 270 31.80 -18.33 3.73
N ILE A 271 31.45 -18.36 2.45
CA ILE A 271 32.27 -18.96 1.39
C ILE A 271 33.67 -18.32 1.37
N GLU A 272 34.69 -19.13 1.59
CA GLU A 272 36.10 -18.70 1.73
C GLU A 272 36.62 -17.94 0.51
N SER A 273 36.19 -18.32 -0.70
CA SER A 273 36.55 -17.64 -1.93
C SER A 273 36.09 -16.17 -1.96
N LEU A 274 34.91 -15.85 -1.42
CA LEU A 274 34.44 -14.47 -1.33
C LEU A 274 35.27 -13.64 -0.37
N VAL A 275 35.61 -14.19 0.80
CA VAL A 275 36.49 -13.55 1.79
C VAL A 275 37.87 -13.29 1.20
N THR A 276 38.39 -14.25 0.43
CA THR A 276 39.69 -14.11 -0.24
C THR A 276 39.67 -12.99 -1.28
N ILE A 277 38.60 -12.88 -2.06
CA ILE A 277 38.44 -11.81 -3.07
C ILE A 277 38.37 -10.44 -2.38
N GLU A 278 37.59 -10.31 -1.29
CA GLU A 278 37.48 -9.06 -0.52
C GLU A 278 38.82 -8.63 0.05
N THR A 279 39.57 -9.55 0.62
CA THR A 279 40.91 -9.30 1.15
C THR A 279 41.82 -8.81 0.04
N ARG A 280 41.82 -9.47 -1.09
CA ARG A 280 42.65 -9.11 -2.24
C ARG A 280 42.32 -7.74 -2.80
N ILE A 281 41.03 -7.42 -2.96
CA ILE A 281 40.56 -6.11 -3.39
C ILE A 281 40.98 -5.03 -2.38
N THR A 282 40.81 -5.31 -1.09
CA THR A 282 41.18 -4.40 0.00
C THR A 282 42.69 -4.09 -0.06
N ASP A 283 43.54 -5.09 -0.20
CA ASP A 283 44.98 -4.92 -0.26
C ASP A 283 45.47 -4.13 -1.49
N LEU A 284 44.82 -4.34 -2.64
CA LEU A 284 45.09 -3.57 -3.85
C LEU A 284 44.64 -2.12 -3.70
N LEU A 285 43.48 -1.88 -3.13
CA LEU A 285 42.95 -0.52 -2.91
C LEU A 285 43.79 0.26 -1.90
N ARG A 286 44.26 -0.38 -0.84
CA ARG A 286 45.15 0.27 0.16
C ARG A 286 46.44 0.78 -0.44
N LYS A 287 46.95 0.16 -1.50
CA LYS A 287 48.15 0.65 -2.20
C LYS A 287 47.93 1.99 -2.92
N VAL A 288 46.69 2.25 -3.34
CA VAL A 288 46.30 3.48 -4.06
C VAL A 288 45.66 4.49 -3.11
N MET A 289 44.86 3.99 -2.15
CA MET A 289 44.10 4.78 -1.16
C MET A 289 44.33 4.22 0.24
N PRO A 290 45.35 4.69 0.97
CA PRO A 290 45.69 4.15 2.31
C PRO A 290 44.60 4.28 3.35
N SER A 291 43.63 5.16 3.14
CA SER A 291 42.47 5.37 4.06
C SER A 291 41.39 4.27 3.99
N VAL A 292 41.47 3.38 3.01
CA VAL A 292 40.48 2.27 2.88
C VAL A 292 40.73 1.24 3.97
N THR A 293 39.71 1.02 4.82
CA THR A 293 39.78 0.06 5.93
C THR A 293 39.37 -1.36 5.52
N GLY A 294 38.49 -1.50 4.53
CA GLY A 294 38.03 -2.80 4.02
C GLY A 294 37.05 -2.67 2.86
N VAL A 295 36.91 -3.75 2.12
CA VAL A 295 35.91 -3.91 1.06
C VAL A 295 35.03 -5.10 1.44
N SER A 296 33.71 -4.96 1.32
CA SER A 296 32.76 -6.03 1.53
C SER A 296 31.92 -6.22 0.28
N LEU A 297 31.72 -7.47 -0.14
CA LEU A 297 30.84 -7.88 -1.23
C LEU A 297 29.54 -8.37 -0.61
N ALA A 298 28.43 -7.73 -0.92
CA ALA A 298 27.09 -8.21 -0.55
C ALA A 298 26.40 -8.76 -1.80
N VAL A 299 25.79 -9.93 -1.66
CA VAL A 299 24.98 -10.57 -2.70
C VAL A 299 23.52 -10.48 -2.28
N GLU A 300 22.72 -9.79 -3.08
CA GLU A 300 21.28 -9.74 -2.87
C GLU A 300 20.68 -11.11 -3.21
N VAL A 301 20.00 -11.71 -2.26
CA VAL A 301 19.26 -12.96 -2.43
C VAL A 301 17.80 -12.64 -2.23
N ASP A 302 17.01 -12.79 -3.28
CA ASP A 302 15.57 -12.54 -3.27
C ASP A 302 14.85 -13.38 -2.20
N GLU A 303 13.74 -12.87 -1.70
CA GLU A 303 12.86 -13.65 -0.82
C GLU A 303 12.13 -14.74 -1.64
N VAL A 304 11.65 -15.78 -0.95
CA VAL A 304 10.92 -16.90 -1.63
C VAL A 304 9.74 -16.37 -2.43
N LYS A 305 9.01 -15.38 -1.88
CA LYS A 305 7.89 -14.73 -2.56
C LYS A 305 8.31 -14.02 -3.87
N ASP A 306 9.49 -13.41 -3.88
CA ASP A 306 10.03 -12.72 -5.05
C ASP A 306 10.52 -13.70 -6.11
N LEU A 307 11.14 -14.82 -5.70
CA LEU A 307 11.49 -15.94 -6.60
C LEU A 307 10.26 -16.49 -7.30
N PHE A 308 9.15 -16.68 -6.56
CA PHE A 308 7.89 -17.15 -7.15
C PHE A 308 7.28 -16.10 -8.08
N SER A 309 7.21 -14.83 -7.65
CA SER A 309 6.63 -13.78 -8.47
C SER A 309 7.43 -13.50 -9.75
N ALA A 310 8.76 -13.59 -9.68
CA ALA A 310 9.66 -13.37 -10.83
C ALA A 310 9.89 -14.63 -11.68
N GLY A 311 9.76 -15.84 -11.10
CA GLY A 311 10.09 -17.12 -11.73
C GLY A 311 8.91 -17.82 -12.42
N VAL A 312 7.66 -17.45 -12.13
CA VAL A 312 6.49 -18.12 -12.71
C VAL A 312 6.33 -17.76 -14.18
N SER A 313 6.25 -18.79 -15.03
CA SER A 313 5.83 -18.65 -16.43
C SER A 313 4.51 -19.39 -16.61
N LEU A 314 3.56 -18.74 -17.27
CA LEU A 314 2.27 -19.35 -17.57
C LEU A 314 2.24 -19.81 -19.02
N SER A 315 1.97 -21.08 -19.24
CA SER A 315 1.73 -21.66 -20.57
C SER A 315 0.27 -22.04 -20.71
N VAL A 316 -0.26 -21.87 -21.91
CA VAL A 316 -1.62 -22.29 -22.28
C VAL A 316 -1.53 -23.25 -23.45
N ASN A 317 -2.21 -24.40 -23.33
CA ASN A 317 -2.35 -25.36 -24.39
C ASN A 317 -3.72 -25.20 -25.05
N ASP A 318 -3.73 -24.68 -26.26
CA ASP A 318 -4.88 -24.57 -27.17
C ASP A 318 -4.70 -25.41 -28.43
N GLY A 319 -3.98 -26.55 -28.28
CA GLY A 319 -3.50 -27.43 -29.34
C GLY A 319 -1.97 -27.43 -29.44
N VAL A 320 -1.33 -26.35 -29.00
CA VAL A 320 0.13 -26.23 -28.85
C VAL A 320 0.44 -25.57 -27.51
N ASP A 321 1.27 -26.23 -26.71
CA ASP A 321 1.72 -25.65 -25.43
C ASP A 321 2.66 -24.48 -25.70
N THR A 322 2.21 -23.29 -25.39
CA THR A 322 2.95 -22.05 -25.68
C THR A 322 2.81 -21.08 -24.52
N ASN A 323 3.88 -20.32 -24.25
CA ASN A 323 3.84 -19.28 -23.23
C ASN A 323 2.73 -18.27 -23.54
N VAL A 324 1.99 -17.83 -22.55
CA VAL A 324 0.90 -16.84 -22.66
C VAL A 324 1.36 -15.56 -23.37
N LEU A 325 2.60 -15.14 -23.18
CA LEU A 325 3.17 -13.96 -23.85
C LEU A 325 3.22 -14.10 -25.39
N ALA A 326 3.28 -15.33 -25.90
CA ALA A 326 3.27 -15.60 -27.32
C ALA A 326 1.86 -15.83 -27.91
N LYS A 327 0.82 -15.74 -27.08
CA LYS A 327 -0.57 -15.87 -27.49
C LYS A 327 -1.18 -14.50 -27.85
N GLY A 328 -2.30 -14.51 -28.56
CA GLY A 328 -3.01 -13.28 -28.90
C GLY A 328 -3.52 -12.54 -27.65
N HIS A 329 -3.65 -11.21 -27.76
CA HIS A 329 -4.03 -10.34 -26.64
C HIS A 329 -5.37 -10.70 -25.98
N GLY A 330 -6.36 -11.22 -26.74
CA GLY A 330 -7.63 -11.69 -26.20
C GLY A 330 -7.44 -12.84 -25.19
N LEU A 331 -6.59 -13.84 -25.52
CA LEU A 331 -6.30 -14.94 -24.62
C LEU A 331 -5.51 -14.49 -23.38
N GLN A 332 -4.52 -13.62 -23.57
CA GLN A 332 -3.75 -13.03 -22.45
C GLN A 332 -4.67 -12.34 -21.46
N ARG A 333 -5.62 -11.55 -21.95
CA ARG A 333 -6.62 -10.85 -21.12
C ARG A 333 -7.55 -11.84 -20.41
N CYS A 334 -8.06 -12.85 -21.10
CA CYS A 334 -8.87 -13.90 -20.49
C CYS A 334 -8.12 -14.61 -19.35
N VAL A 335 -6.83 -14.89 -19.53
CA VAL A 335 -5.98 -15.49 -18.50
C VAL A 335 -5.88 -14.58 -17.28
N VAL A 336 -5.62 -13.28 -17.44
CA VAL A 336 -5.56 -12.32 -16.32
C VAL A 336 -6.90 -12.27 -15.59
N PHE A 337 -8.03 -12.23 -16.30
CA PHE A 337 -9.36 -12.30 -15.70
C PHE A 337 -9.59 -13.57 -14.91
N THR A 338 -9.22 -14.72 -15.48
CA THR A 338 -9.38 -16.02 -14.81
C THR A 338 -8.54 -16.12 -13.55
N LEU A 339 -7.31 -15.61 -13.58
CA LEU A 339 -6.46 -15.53 -12.39
C LEU A 339 -7.06 -14.64 -11.31
N LEU A 340 -7.59 -13.47 -11.66
CA LEU A 340 -8.30 -12.58 -10.73
C LEU A 340 -9.54 -13.26 -10.13
N GLN A 341 -10.35 -13.92 -10.95
CA GLN A 341 -11.50 -14.68 -10.47
C GLN A 341 -11.06 -15.80 -9.50
N THR A 342 -9.99 -16.51 -9.84
CA THR A 342 -9.44 -17.58 -8.99
C THR A 342 -8.98 -17.03 -7.65
N LEU A 343 -8.31 -15.87 -7.62
CA LEU A 343 -7.91 -15.19 -6.39
C LEU A 343 -9.12 -14.85 -5.53
N ILE A 344 -10.12 -14.19 -6.12
CA ILE A 344 -11.35 -13.78 -5.41
C ILE A 344 -12.12 -15.00 -4.89
N LEU A 345 -12.26 -16.05 -5.69
CA LEU A 345 -12.95 -17.26 -5.29
C LEU A 345 -12.19 -18.02 -4.19
N ASN A 346 -10.86 -18.06 -4.26
CA ASN A 346 -10.05 -18.68 -3.21
C ASN A 346 -10.17 -17.92 -1.89
N GLU A 347 -10.24 -16.60 -1.93
CA GLU A 347 -10.53 -15.79 -0.74
C GLU A 347 -11.91 -16.10 -0.16
N ARG A 348 -12.94 -16.20 -1.00
CA ARG A 348 -14.31 -16.57 -0.58
C ARG A 348 -14.42 -18.00 -0.08
N ASN A 349 -13.75 -18.96 -0.74
CA ASN A 349 -13.80 -20.35 -0.32
C ASN A 349 -13.06 -20.61 0.99
N GLN A 350 -12.04 -19.83 1.32
CA GLN A 350 -11.42 -19.83 2.64
C GLN A 350 -12.38 -19.32 3.73
N LEU A 351 -13.28 -18.40 3.39
CA LEU A 351 -14.36 -17.95 4.28
C LEU A 351 -15.40 -19.06 4.56
N ILE A 352 -15.56 -20.01 3.63
CA ILE A 352 -16.57 -21.09 3.74
C ILE A 352 -15.97 -22.35 4.38
N ALA A 353 -14.67 -22.61 4.23
CA ALA A 353 -14.03 -23.85 4.68
C ALA A 353 -13.61 -23.86 6.16
N VAL A 354 -13.58 -22.72 6.83
CA VAL A 354 -13.26 -22.60 8.26
C VAL A 354 -14.57 -22.56 9.05
N GLY A 355 -15.07 -23.74 9.40
CA GLY A 355 -16.23 -23.86 10.29
C GLY A 355 -15.93 -23.25 11.66
N THR A 356 -16.90 -22.51 12.20
CA THR A 356 -17.10 -22.09 13.61
C THR A 356 -16.41 -20.84 14.15
N GLU A 357 -15.40 -20.27 13.53
CA GLU A 357 -14.92 -18.94 13.92
C GLU A 357 -15.20 -17.93 12.80
N ALA A 358 -15.53 -16.69 13.18
CA ALA A 358 -15.76 -15.62 12.21
C ALA A 358 -14.54 -15.49 11.30
N PRO A 359 -14.73 -15.57 9.97
CA PRO A 359 -13.60 -15.52 9.03
C PRO A 359 -12.83 -14.20 9.24
N PRO A 360 -11.48 -14.22 9.08
CA PRO A 360 -10.71 -13.01 9.14
C PRO A 360 -11.26 -12.01 8.11
N PRO A 361 -11.25 -10.71 8.41
CA PRO A 361 -11.73 -9.70 7.48
C PRO A 361 -10.93 -9.80 6.18
N VAL A 362 -11.64 -10.01 5.07
CA VAL A 362 -11.03 -10.03 3.73
C VAL A 362 -10.79 -8.59 3.32
N ASP A 363 -9.56 -8.29 2.91
CA ASP A 363 -9.25 -6.97 2.36
C ASP A 363 -10.09 -6.74 1.10
N PRO A 364 -10.81 -5.62 1.02
CA PRO A 364 -11.66 -5.35 -0.12
C PRO A 364 -10.84 -5.18 -1.40
N ILE A 365 -11.28 -5.82 -2.48
CA ILE A 365 -10.66 -5.74 -3.80
C ILE A 365 -11.51 -4.86 -4.70
N LEU A 366 -10.86 -3.96 -5.41
CA LEU A 366 -11.47 -3.13 -6.46
C LEU A 366 -10.85 -3.46 -7.82
N LEU A 367 -11.67 -3.90 -8.75
CA LEU A 367 -11.27 -4.21 -10.12
C LEU A 367 -11.68 -3.06 -11.03
N LEU A 368 -10.70 -2.44 -11.67
CA LEU A 368 -10.88 -1.37 -12.65
C LEU A 368 -10.53 -1.93 -14.03
N ILE A 369 -11.48 -1.85 -14.97
CA ILE A 369 -11.31 -2.43 -16.31
C ILE A 369 -11.62 -1.34 -17.34
N GLU A 370 -10.65 -1.07 -18.23
CA GLU A 370 -10.86 -0.24 -19.41
C GLU A 370 -11.29 -1.13 -20.58
N GLU A 371 -12.28 -0.63 -21.32
CA GLU A 371 -12.77 -1.23 -22.58
C GLU A 371 -12.87 -2.76 -22.51
N PRO A 372 -13.73 -3.29 -21.62
CA PRO A 372 -13.84 -4.74 -21.40
C PRO A 372 -14.20 -5.53 -22.66
N GLU A 373 -14.77 -4.85 -23.65
CA GLU A 373 -15.17 -5.40 -24.96
C GLU A 373 -14.01 -5.57 -25.92
N LEU A 374 -12.89 -4.88 -25.74
CA LEU A 374 -11.74 -5.01 -26.64
C LEU A 374 -11.19 -6.42 -26.60
N TYR A 375 -11.00 -7.00 -27.77
CA TYR A 375 -10.43 -8.35 -28.00
C TYR A 375 -11.27 -9.53 -27.50
N ILE A 376 -12.49 -9.30 -27.00
CA ILE A 376 -13.46 -10.34 -26.73
C ILE A 376 -14.41 -10.40 -27.95
N HIS A 377 -13.95 -11.02 -29.02
CA HIS A 377 -14.86 -11.40 -30.10
C HIS A 377 -15.32 -12.85 -29.86
N PRO A 378 -16.62 -13.13 -30.06
CA PRO A 378 -17.14 -14.49 -30.04
C PRO A 378 -16.50 -15.35 -31.14
#